data_fdda9faaa4bd439d1e21233f635c327b
#
_entry.id   fdda9faaa4bd439d1e21233f635c327b
#
_cell.length_a   1.000
_cell.length_b   1.000
_cell.length_c   1.000
_cell.angle_alpha   90.00
_cell.angle_beta   90.00
_cell.angle_gamma   90.00
#
_symmetry.space_group_name_H-M   'P 1'
#
loop_
_entity.id
_entity.type
_entity.pdbx_description
1 polymer ?
#
loop_
_entity_poly.entity_id
_entity_poly.type
_entity_poly.pdbx_seq_one_letter_code
_entity_poly.pdbx_strand_id
1 'polypeptide(L)'
;MALTNREKTQFIFMVILSTVIFGVIGFVLISLMQIVSMQSFAKETAHKHGIAEMQSSRLGGAATILGGIFVLYFLDLTGRQADGNGPLNIDWLAWIPVIGCMALGLIEDVRNQSLSPTFRLLIKLLIFGFVLLQWPELAPNSVGIPILDSFLSIPLLGFIMTLVFCVGFLNAVNMADGANGLVSGIAVLSFTIFVNEFDGLGFVAILITCSVFLIFNVISGRLFLGDAGSYGLGASLLMTSLVLYSEGMASLSFLAALLSYPCVDFLVTIVRRLVKGTPIMRPDNNHLHNHVHHWYRKVFKSKNIANSASGLSIAAASSGTVLFGYYANWWPMTSHQWIWVFFSQCGLYLVTYYFTRRTSSVNKS
;
A
#
# COMPACT_ATOMS: atom_id res chain seq x y z
N MET A 1 -22.92 -19.60 -3.69
CA MET A 1 -22.48 -20.41 -2.55
C MET A 1 -23.06 -19.78 -1.28
N ALA A 2 -23.77 -20.54 -0.43
CA ALA A 2 -24.37 -19.97 0.78
C ALA A 2 -23.27 -19.71 1.83
N LEU A 3 -23.37 -18.57 2.54
CA LEU A 3 -22.44 -18.23 3.63
C LEU A 3 -22.64 -19.18 4.82
N THR A 4 -21.55 -19.62 5.44
CA THR A 4 -21.57 -20.33 6.71
C THR A 4 -22.09 -19.43 7.85
N ASN A 5 -22.51 -19.99 8.96
CA ASN A 5 -22.99 -19.19 10.11
C ASN A 5 -21.91 -18.23 10.64
N ARG A 6 -20.65 -18.64 10.65
CA ARG A 6 -19.53 -17.79 11.04
C ARG A 6 -19.36 -16.60 10.08
N GLU A 7 -19.43 -16.84 8.77
CA GLU A 7 -19.30 -15.77 7.76
C GLU A 7 -20.47 -14.79 7.81
N LYS A 8 -21.71 -15.29 8.10
CA LYS A 8 -22.86 -14.41 8.33
C LYS A 8 -22.66 -13.50 9.55
N THR A 9 -22.18 -14.06 10.67
CA THR A 9 -21.91 -13.27 11.88
C THR A 9 -20.79 -12.24 11.63
N GLN A 10 -19.72 -12.60 10.94
CA GLN A 10 -18.66 -11.66 10.56
C GLN A 10 -19.19 -10.55 9.65
N PHE A 11 -20.03 -10.88 8.67
CA PHE A 11 -20.62 -9.90 7.76
C PHE A 11 -21.53 -8.92 8.51
N ILE A 12 -22.43 -9.40 9.39
CA ILE A 12 -23.28 -8.53 10.21
C ILE A 12 -22.43 -7.59 11.06
N PHE A 13 -21.39 -8.09 11.71
CA PHE A 13 -20.47 -7.27 12.50
C PHE A 13 -19.78 -6.19 11.66
N MET A 14 -19.27 -6.54 10.46
CA MET A 14 -18.67 -5.58 9.55
C MET A 14 -19.66 -4.51 9.06
N VAL A 15 -20.92 -4.91 8.76
CA VAL A 15 -21.98 -3.97 8.39
C VAL A 15 -22.25 -2.99 9.52
N ILE A 16 -22.44 -3.47 10.74
CA ILE A 16 -22.68 -2.60 11.90
C ILE A 16 -21.49 -1.64 12.08
N LEU A 17 -20.28 -2.16 12.13
CA LEU A 17 -19.07 -1.35 12.34
C LEU A 17 -18.89 -0.28 11.26
N SER A 18 -19.00 -0.66 9.98
CA SER A 18 -18.84 0.27 8.87
C SER A 18 -19.94 1.31 8.81
N THR A 19 -21.20 0.91 9.14
CA THR A 19 -22.34 1.84 9.18
C THR A 19 -22.20 2.82 10.35
N VAL A 20 -21.74 2.38 11.50
CA VAL A 20 -21.53 3.26 12.67
C VAL A 20 -20.43 4.29 12.38
N ILE A 21 -19.35 3.89 11.70
CA ILE A 21 -18.20 4.78 11.42
C ILE A 21 -18.48 5.70 10.22
N PHE A 22 -19.05 5.17 9.14
CA PHE A 22 -19.16 5.86 7.84
C PHE A 22 -20.61 6.06 7.36
N GLY A 23 -21.61 5.76 8.19
CA GLY A 23 -23.02 5.92 7.83
C GLY A 23 -23.43 5.07 6.63
N VAL A 24 -24.30 5.63 5.79
CA VAL A 24 -24.81 4.97 4.56
C VAL A 24 -23.65 4.58 3.61
N ILE A 25 -22.62 5.40 3.50
CA ILE A 25 -21.44 5.10 2.67
C ILE A 25 -20.81 3.78 3.13
N GLY A 26 -20.60 3.62 4.44
CA GLY A 26 -20.02 2.40 5.00
C GLY A 26 -20.86 1.16 4.71
N PHE A 27 -22.19 1.28 4.81
CA PHE A 27 -23.12 0.20 4.47
C PHE A 27 -23.01 -0.23 2.99
N VAL A 28 -23.02 0.75 2.09
CA VAL A 28 -22.93 0.47 0.64
C VAL A 28 -21.59 -0.14 0.28
N LEU A 29 -20.48 0.41 0.78
CA LEU A 29 -19.15 -0.07 0.48
C LEU A 29 -18.89 -1.50 1.01
N ILE A 30 -19.30 -1.79 2.24
CA ILE A 30 -19.12 -3.13 2.81
C ILE A 30 -19.97 -4.18 2.07
N SER A 31 -21.15 -3.79 1.60
CA SER A 31 -22.03 -4.63 0.79
C SER A 31 -21.43 -4.89 -0.58
N LEU A 32 -20.87 -3.87 -1.23
CA LEU A 32 -20.13 -4.00 -2.48
C LEU A 32 -18.95 -4.99 -2.32
N MET A 33 -18.14 -4.84 -1.28
CA MET A 33 -17.01 -5.73 -1.01
C MET A 33 -17.46 -7.17 -0.76
N GLN A 34 -18.60 -7.36 -0.09
CA GLN A 34 -19.17 -8.70 0.09
C GLN A 34 -19.57 -9.33 -1.25
N ILE A 35 -20.24 -8.58 -2.13
CA ILE A 35 -20.64 -9.05 -3.47
C ILE A 35 -19.40 -9.42 -4.29
N VAL A 36 -18.39 -8.55 -4.31
CA VAL A 36 -17.13 -8.78 -5.04
C VAL A 36 -16.38 -9.98 -4.50
N SER A 37 -16.35 -10.20 -3.17
CA SER A 37 -15.70 -11.34 -2.55
C SER A 37 -16.31 -12.69 -2.93
N MET A 38 -17.57 -12.69 -3.37
CA MET A 38 -18.30 -13.90 -3.79
C MET A 38 -18.07 -14.28 -5.24
N GLN A 39 -17.49 -13.41 -6.07
CA GLN A 39 -17.24 -13.69 -7.48
C GLN A 39 -16.23 -14.84 -7.64
N SER A 40 -16.54 -15.75 -8.59
CA SER A 40 -15.76 -17.00 -8.76
C SER A 40 -14.56 -16.87 -9.69
N PHE A 41 -14.57 -15.89 -10.61
CA PHE A 41 -13.61 -15.82 -11.73
C PHE A 41 -12.21 -15.31 -11.32
N ALA A 42 -12.06 -14.66 -10.17
CA ALA A 42 -10.78 -14.16 -9.67
C ALA A 42 -10.41 -14.77 -8.30
N LYS A 43 -10.83 -16.00 -8.06
CA LYS A 43 -10.51 -16.70 -6.80
C LYS A 43 -9.13 -17.32 -6.88
N GLU A 44 -8.33 -17.03 -5.87
CA GLU A 44 -7.03 -17.66 -5.66
C GLU A 44 -7.20 -19.00 -4.92
N THR A 45 -6.48 -20.04 -5.38
CA THR A 45 -6.42 -21.31 -4.67
C THR A 45 -5.61 -21.13 -3.38
N ALA A 46 -6.13 -21.65 -2.27
CA ALA A 46 -5.62 -21.46 -0.90
C ALA A 46 -4.13 -21.81 -0.68
N HIS A 47 -3.43 -22.37 -1.66
CA HIS A 47 -2.06 -22.86 -1.51
C HIS A 47 -0.98 -21.97 -2.14
N LYS A 48 -1.33 -20.93 -2.91
CA LYS A 48 -0.34 -20.21 -3.72
C LYS A 48 0.57 -19.27 -2.92
N HIS A 49 0.11 -18.72 -1.79
CA HIS A 49 0.89 -17.84 -0.92
C HIS A 49 1.10 -18.37 0.51
N GLY A 50 0.79 -19.64 0.77
CA GLY A 50 1.13 -20.32 2.04
C GLY A 50 0.38 -19.86 3.31
N ILE A 51 -0.34 -18.75 3.27
CA ILE A 51 -0.96 -18.09 4.42
C ILE A 51 -2.49 -18.21 4.41
N ALA A 52 -3.15 -18.26 3.25
CA ALA A 52 -4.60 -18.29 3.12
C ALA A 52 -5.19 -19.69 3.39
N GLU A 53 -6.23 -19.75 4.23
CA GLU A 53 -7.00 -21.00 4.51
C GLU A 53 -8.20 -21.21 3.57
N MET A 54 -8.70 -20.13 2.97
CA MET A 54 -9.92 -20.11 2.18
C MET A 54 -9.65 -19.58 0.79
N GLN A 55 -10.49 -19.98 -0.17
CA GLN A 55 -10.50 -19.31 -1.47
C GLN A 55 -10.86 -17.85 -1.29
N SER A 56 -9.93 -16.96 -1.59
CA SER A 56 -10.08 -15.53 -1.48
C SER A 56 -10.14 -14.89 -2.86
N SER A 57 -10.94 -13.84 -2.99
CA SER A 57 -10.99 -13.05 -4.23
C SER A 57 -9.84 -12.03 -4.25
N ARG A 58 -9.21 -11.83 -5.41
CA ARG A 58 -8.16 -10.82 -5.66
C ARG A 58 -8.73 -9.49 -6.14
N LEU A 59 -10.06 -9.36 -6.16
CA LEU A 59 -10.74 -8.17 -6.69
C LEU A 59 -10.90 -7.03 -5.66
N GLY A 60 -10.15 -7.06 -4.56
CA GLY A 60 -10.20 -5.98 -3.56
C GLY A 60 -9.83 -4.63 -4.14
N GLY A 61 -8.82 -4.57 -5.01
CA GLY A 61 -8.48 -3.36 -5.73
C GLY A 61 -9.63 -2.84 -6.60
N ALA A 62 -10.30 -3.72 -7.35
CA ALA A 62 -11.47 -3.34 -8.12
C ALA A 62 -12.60 -2.80 -7.23
N ALA A 63 -12.84 -3.42 -6.07
CA ALA A 63 -13.83 -2.97 -5.11
C ALA A 63 -13.47 -1.59 -4.50
N THR A 64 -12.18 -1.33 -4.23
CA THR A 64 -11.73 -0.02 -3.74
C THR A 64 -11.89 1.08 -4.79
N ILE A 65 -11.64 0.78 -6.06
CA ILE A 65 -11.85 1.72 -7.17
C ILE A 65 -13.34 2.11 -7.28
N LEU A 66 -14.19 1.10 -7.43
CA LEU A 66 -15.63 1.32 -7.55
C LEU A 66 -16.18 2.05 -6.32
N GLY A 67 -15.70 1.68 -5.15
CA GLY A 67 -16.04 2.35 -3.90
C GLY A 67 -15.57 3.81 -3.87
N GLY A 68 -14.35 4.09 -4.32
CA GLY A 68 -13.81 5.45 -4.41
C GLY A 68 -14.62 6.35 -5.34
N ILE A 69 -14.97 5.85 -6.53
CA ILE A 69 -15.84 6.56 -7.48
C ILE A 69 -17.21 6.85 -6.84
N PHE A 70 -17.79 5.85 -6.17
CA PHE A 70 -19.07 6.03 -5.46
C PHE A 70 -18.97 7.08 -4.36
N VAL A 71 -17.91 7.08 -3.54
CA VAL A 71 -17.71 8.07 -2.48
C VAL A 71 -17.53 9.47 -3.05
N LEU A 72 -16.73 9.62 -4.12
CA LEU A 72 -16.56 10.92 -4.78
C LEU A 72 -17.87 11.47 -5.30
N TYR A 73 -18.64 10.65 -6.01
CA TYR A 73 -19.96 11.03 -6.50
C TYR A 73 -20.95 11.41 -5.37
N PHE A 74 -20.93 10.66 -4.27
CA PHE A 74 -21.77 10.93 -3.12
C PHE A 74 -21.38 12.25 -2.41
N LEU A 75 -20.07 12.51 -2.27
CA LEU A 75 -19.57 13.75 -1.68
C LEU A 75 -19.93 14.98 -2.54
N ASP A 76 -19.83 14.86 -3.86
CA ASP A 76 -20.23 15.88 -4.81
C ASP A 76 -21.73 16.20 -4.69
N LEU A 77 -22.59 15.18 -4.64
CA LEU A 77 -24.04 15.35 -4.44
C LEU A 77 -24.41 16.05 -3.12
N THR A 78 -23.58 15.92 -2.08
CA THR A 78 -23.82 16.59 -0.78
C THR A 78 -23.38 18.06 -0.77
N GLY A 79 -22.93 18.59 -1.92
CA GLY A 79 -22.47 19.97 -2.07
C GLY A 79 -21.13 20.27 -1.39
N ARG A 80 -20.38 19.25 -1.00
CA ARG A 80 -18.98 19.39 -0.62
C ARG A 80 -18.15 19.53 -1.90
N GLN A 81 -18.09 20.74 -2.41
CA GLN A 81 -17.10 21.08 -3.46
C GLN A 81 -15.72 21.16 -2.79
N ALA A 82 -14.72 20.54 -3.41
CA ALA A 82 -13.34 20.91 -3.12
C ALA A 82 -13.23 22.40 -3.50
N ASP A 83 -12.98 23.25 -2.53
CA ASP A 83 -12.58 24.62 -2.83
C ASP A 83 -11.34 24.48 -3.71
N GLY A 84 -11.44 24.83 -5.00
CA GLY A 84 -10.42 24.60 -6.02
C GLY A 84 -9.08 25.32 -5.79
N ASN A 85 -8.84 25.76 -4.56
CA ASN A 85 -7.64 26.41 -4.02
C ASN A 85 -6.79 25.49 -3.15
N GLY A 86 -6.98 24.16 -3.24
CA GLY A 86 -6.06 23.23 -2.56
C GLY A 86 -4.64 23.42 -3.07
N PRO A 87 -3.60 23.24 -2.21
CA PRO A 87 -2.19 23.47 -2.55
C PRO A 87 -1.67 22.54 -3.66
N LEU A 88 -2.43 21.54 -4.06
CA LEU A 88 -2.07 20.63 -5.14
C LEU A 88 -2.64 21.11 -6.48
N ASN A 89 -2.06 22.17 -7.01
CA ASN A 89 -2.37 22.71 -8.35
C ASN A 89 -1.83 21.82 -9.49
N ILE A 90 -1.74 20.51 -9.24
CA ILE A 90 -1.26 19.55 -10.23
C ILE A 90 -2.45 19.12 -11.10
N ASP A 91 -2.25 19.25 -12.42
CA ASP A 91 -3.16 18.77 -13.42
C ASP A 91 -3.57 17.32 -13.15
N TRP A 92 -4.87 17.01 -13.35
CA TRP A 92 -5.39 15.64 -13.19
C TRP A 92 -4.60 14.58 -13.99
N LEU A 93 -3.94 14.99 -15.07
CA LEU A 93 -3.06 14.15 -15.88
C LEU A 93 -1.87 13.58 -15.08
N ALA A 94 -1.40 14.27 -14.03
CA ALA A 94 -0.35 13.77 -13.15
C ALA A 94 -0.78 12.50 -12.39
N TRP A 95 -2.09 12.21 -12.32
CA TRP A 95 -2.63 11.01 -11.70
C TRP A 95 -2.76 9.81 -12.66
N ILE A 96 -2.30 9.96 -13.92
CA ILE A 96 -2.21 8.85 -14.89
C ILE A 96 -1.52 7.60 -14.30
N PRO A 97 -0.42 7.71 -13.50
CA PRO A 97 0.19 6.53 -12.89
C PRO A 97 -0.76 5.73 -12.00
N VAL A 98 -1.65 6.41 -11.26
CA VAL A 98 -2.62 5.74 -10.40
C VAL A 98 -3.58 4.89 -11.25
N ILE A 99 -4.21 5.52 -12.25
CA ILE A 99 -5.21 4.85 -13.10
C ILE A 99 -4.53 3.78 -13.97
N GLY A 100 -3.39 4.10 -14.58
CA GLY A 100 -2.69 3.19 -15.51
C GLY A 100 -2.13 1.96 -14.81
N CYS A 101 -1.48 2.13 -13.64
CA CYS A 101 -0.94 1.01 -12.88
C CYS A 101 -2.05 0.15 -12.26
N MET A 102 -3.14 0.77 -11.83
CA MET A 102 -4.33 0.10 -11.34
C MET A 102 -4.99 -0.75 -12.43
N ALA A 103 -5.14 -0.20 -13.64
CA ALA A 103 -5.66 -0.95 -14.80
C ALA A 103 -4.75 -2.13 -15.19
N LEU A 104 -3.44 -1.92 -15.17
CA LEU A 104 -2.45 -2.99 -15.37
C LEU A 104 -2.62 -4.12 -14.36
N GLY A 105 -2.75 -3.79 -13.08
CA GLY A 105 -2.98 -4.77 -12.02
C GLY A 105 -4.32 -5.49 -12.15
N LEU A 106 -5.39 -4.78 -12.57
CA LEU A 106 -6.71 -5.37 -12.78
C LEU A 106 -6.68 -6.42 -13.91
N ILE A 107 -5.95 -6.15 -15.00
CA ILE A 107 -5.76 -7.12 -16.07
C ILE A 107 -5.08 -8.39 -15.52
N GLU A 108 -4.07 -8.25 -14.66
CA GLU A 108 -3.40 -9.39 -14.02
C GLU A 108 -4.33 -10.18 -13.09
N ASP A 109 -5.12 -9.49 -12.28
CA ASP A 109 -6.04 -10.13 -11.34
C ASP A 109 -7.15 -10.92 -12.05
N VAL A 110 -7.67 -10.37 -13.15
CA VAL A 110 -8.73 -11.02 -13.95
C VAL A 110 -8.18 -12.16 -14.81
N ARG A 111 -6.98 -11.99 -15.38
CA ARG A 111 -6.38 -12.97 -16.31
C ARG A 111 -5.44 -13.98 -15.62
N ASN A 112 -5.46 -14.08 -14.29
CA ASN A 112 -4.64 -15.02 -13.52
C ASN A 112 -3.14 -14.96 -13.84
N GLN A 113 -2.56 -13.75 -13.78
CA GLN A 113 -1.11 -13.52 -13.97
C GLN A 113 -0.61 -13.91 -15.37
N SER A 114 -1.32 -13.49 -16.40
CA SER A 114 -1.00 -13.79 -17.81
C SER A 114 0.15 -12.94 -18.38
N LEU A 115 0.47 -11.78 -17.78
CA LEU A 115 1.48 -10.87 -18.28
C LEU A 115 2.88 -11.23 -17.74
N SER A 116 3.89 -11.19 -18.59
CA SER A 116 5.26 -11.43 -18.13
C SER A 116 5.74 -10.33 -17.16
N PRO A 117 6.61 -10.65 -16.19
CA PRO A 117 7.18 -9.64 -15.28
C PRO A 117 7.86 -8.48 -16.01
N THR A 118 8.54 -8.78 -17.12
CA THR A 118 9.21 -7.77 -17.96
C THR A 118 8.21 -6.82 -18.62
N PHE A 119 7.09 -7.35 -19.12
CA PHE A 119 6.04 -6.51 -19.73
C PHE A 119 5.41 -5.57 -18.70
N ARG A 120 5.09 -6.07 -17.49
CA ARG A 120 4.58 -5.25 -16.39
C ARG A 120 5.56 -4.16 -15.99
N LEU A 121 6.86 -4.48 -15.94
CA LEU A 121 7.92 -3.52 -15.67
C LEU A 121 7.96 -2.42 -16.74
N LEU A 122 7.95 -2.81 -18.03
CA LEU A 122 7.98 -1.88 -19.16
C LEU A 122 6.80 -0.91 -19.15
N ILE A 123 5.59 -1.40 -18.90
CA ILE A 123 4.38 -0.53 -18.86
C ILE A 123 4.51 0.51 -17.71
N LYS A 124 4.96 0.10 -16.53
CA LYS A 124 5.19 1.04 -15.43
C LYS A 124 6.27 2.06 -15.76
N LEU A 125 7.37 1.66 -16.40
CA LEU A 125 8.41 2.57 -16.88
C LEU A 125 7.86 3.60 -17.89
N LEU A 126 7.01 3.17 -18.83
CA LEU A 126 6.38 4.07 -19.80
C LEU A 126 5.42 5.05 -19.13
N ILE A 127 4.59 4.58 -18.20
CA ILE A 127 3.62 5.44 -17.47
C ILE A 127 4.36 6.50 -16.65
N PHE A 128 5.32 6.11 -15.80
CA PHE A 128 6.04 7.06 -14.97
C PHE A 128 7.01 7.93 -15.80
N GLY A 129 7.62 7.36 -16.84
CA GLY A 129 8.45 8.11 -17.77
C GLY A 129 7.68 9.25 -18.45
N PHE A 130 6.45 8.97 -18.91
CA PHE A 130 5.58 10.00 -19.47
C PHE A 130 5.30 11.11 -18.45
N VAL A 131 4.91 10.75 -17.22
CA VAL A 131 4.58 11.75 -16.18
C VAL A 131 5.80 12.59 -15.80
N LEU A 132 6.95 11.98 -15.57
CA LEU A 132 8.17 12.72 -15.22
C LEU A 132 8.71 13.60 -16.37
N LEU A 133 8.37 13.29 -17.63
CA LEU A 133 8.68 14.15 -18.76
C LEU A 133 7.73 15.38 -18.85
N GLN A 134 6.46 15.21 -18.46
CA GLN A 134 5.47 16.30 -18.46
C GLN A 134 5.62 17.21 -17.23
N TRP A 135 5.99 16.64 -16.08
CA TRP A 135 6.19 17.35 -14.81
C TRP A 135 7.57 17.03 -14.23
N PRO A 136 8.65 17.63 -14.81
CA PRO A 136 10.03 17.39 -14.36
C PRO A 136 10.27 17.79 -12.89
N GLU A 137 9.46 18.71 -12.37
CA GLU A 137 9.49 19.18 -10.97
C GLU A 137 9.16 18.06 -9.95
N LEU A 138 8.49 16.98 -10.38
CA LEU A 138 8.25 15.81 -9.54
C LEU A 138 9.52 14.99 -9.30
N ALA A 139 10.56 15.18 -10.13
CA ALA A 139 11.85 14.52 -9.92
C ALA A 139 12.68 15.33 -8.91
N PRO A 140 13.05 14.74 -7.75
CA PRO A 140 13.88 15.44 -6.77
C PRO A 140 15.25 15.85 -7.35
N ASN A 141 15.63 17.11 -7.19
CA ASN A 141 16.98 17.58 -7.51
C ASN A 141 17.97 17.39 -6.36
N SER A 142 17.47 17.24 -5.14
CA SER A 142 18.24 17.00 -3.94
C SER A 142 17.40 16.19 -2.96
N VAL A 143 18.04 15.32 -2.20
CA VAL A 143 17.42 14.50 -1.15
C VAL A 143 18.12 14.69 0.20
N GLY A 144 19.06 15.64 0.28
CA GLY A 144 19.84 15.94 1.48
C GLY A 144 20.99 14.94 1.73
N ILE A 145 21.35 14.13 0.73
CA ILE A 145 22.48 13.18 0.79
C ILE A 145 23.49 13.62 -0.28
N PRO A 146 24.66 14.19 0.11
CA PRO A 146 25.57 14.87 -0.85
C PRO A 146 25.98 14.01 -2.05
N ILE A 147 26.21 12.71 -1.86
CA ILE A 147 26.57 11.81 -2.95
C ILE A 147 25.38 11.63 -3.91
N LEU A 148 24.16 11.42 -3.41
CA LEU A 148 22.98 11.28 -4.25
C LEU A 148 22.64 12.60 -4.94
N ASP A 149 22.75 13.71 -4.23
CA ASP A 149 22.46 15.03 -4.76
C ASP A 149 23.35 15.40 -5.94
N SER A 150 24.62 14.97 -5.93
CA SER A 150 25.52 15.19 -7.07
C SER A 150 25.08 14.43 -8.34
N PHE A 151 24.39 13.30 -8.20
CA PHE A 151 23.79 12.60 -9.34
C PHE A 151 22.42 13.16 -9.71
N LEU A 152 21.57 13.47 -8.72
CA LEU A 152 20.24 14.01 -8.95
C LEU A 152 20.26 15.40 -9.60
N SER A 153 21.29 16.20 -9.34
CA SER A 153 21.49 17.50 -9.97
C SER A 153 21.78 17.42 -11.49
N ILE A 154 22.17 16.24 -12.01
CA ILE A 154 22.31 16.02 -13.44
C ILE A 154 20.94 15.59 -13.99
N PRO A 155 20.27 16.41 -14.86
CA PRO A 155 18.86 16.19 -15.20
C PRO A 155 18.54 14.78 -15.71
N LEU A 156 19.40 14.22 -16.58
CA LEU A 156 19.20 12.87 -17.12
C LEU A 156 19.33 11.79 -16.05
N LEU A 157 20.33 11.92 -15.15
CA LEU A 157 20.53 10.96 -14.07
C LEU A 157 19.43 11.07 -13.01
N GLY A 158 19.04 12.29 -12.64
CA GLY A 158 17.91 12.55 -11.74
C GLY A 158 16.62 11.94 -12.27
N PHE A 159 16.33 12.14 -13.55
CA PHE A 159 15.17 11.52 -14.21
C PHE A 159 15.22 9.98 -14.12
N ILE A 160 16.34 9.37 -14.54
CA ILE A 160 16.49 7.90 -14.53
C ILE A 160 16.39 7.34 -13.10
N MET A 161 17.04 7.97 -12.13
CA MET A 161 17.01 7.53 -10.72
C MET A 161 15.59 7.63 -10.15
N THR A 162 14.88 8.73 -10.42
CA THR A 162 13.49 8.89 -9.99
C THR A 162 12.58 7.86 -10.65
N LEU A 163 12.75 7.63 -11.96
CA LEU A 163 11.97 6.63 -12.69
C LEU A 163 12.18 5.21 -12.12
N VAL A 164 13.42 4.83 -11.86
CA VAL A 164 13.76 3.52 -11.24
C VAL A 164 13.18 3.43 -9.84
N PHE A 165 13.25 4.51 -9.05
CA PHE A 165 12.63 4.57 -7.73
C PHE A 165 11.11 4.40 -7.80
N CYS A 166 10.42 5.11 -8.69
CA CYS A 166 8.96 5.01 -8.85
C CYS A 166 8.53 3.57 -9.14
N VAL A 167 9.15 2.94 -10.12
CA VAL A 167 8.82 1.55 -10.48
C VAL A 167 9.23 0.57 -9.39
N GLY A 168 10.37 0.79 -8.74
CA GLY A 168 10.84 0.02 -7.59
C GLY A 168 9.87 0.09 -6.41
N PHE A 169 9.37 1.28 -6.10
CA PHE A 169 8.40 1.49 -5.03
C PHE A 169 7.07 0.75 -5.28
N LEU A 170 6.53 0.80 -6.50
CA LEU A 170 5.32 0.04 -6.83
C LEU A 170 5.53 -1.47 -6.66
N ASN A 171 6.69 -1.99 -7.07
CA ASN A 171 7.02 -3.38 -6.86
C ASN A 171 7.19 -3.70 -5.36
N ALA A 172 7.75 -2.78 -4.58
CA ALA A 172 7.89 -2.91 -3.14
C ALA A 172 6.52 -3.00 -2.44
N VAL A 173 5.56 -2.13 -2.81
CA VAL A 173 4.19 -2.16 -2.27
C VAL A 173 3.48 -3.46 -2.67
N ASN A 174 3.62 -3.90 -3.92
CA ASN A 174 3.04 -5.17 -4.36
C ASN A 174 3.62 -6.38 -3.63
N MET A 175 4.94 -6.38 -3.35
CA MET A 175 5.57 -7.43 -2.55
C MET A 175 5.15 -7.37 -1.07
N ALA A 176 4.87 -6.20 -0.54
CA ALA A 176 4.37 -6.02 0.82
C ALA A 176 2.91 -6.50 1.00
N ASP A 177 2.12 -6.63 -0.09
CA ASP A 177 0.72 -7.09 -0.04
C ASP A 177 0.60 -8.60 0.22
N GLY A 178 1.33 -9.09 1.21
CA GLY A 178 1.35 -10.50 1.61
C GLY A 178 0.62 -10.79 2.93
N ALA A 179 0.14 -9.77 3.66
CA ALA A 179 -0.57 -9.93 4.92
C ALA A 179 -1.80 -9.03 5.01
N ASN A 180 -2.89 -9.57 5.58
CA ASN A 180 -4.13 -8.82 5.74
C ASN A 180 -3.91 -7.54 6.55
N GLY A 181 -4.37 -6.43 6.03
CA GLY A 181 -4.29 -5.13 6.69
C GLY A 181 -2.92 -4.45 6.60
N LEU A 182 -1.92 -5.03 5.93
CA LEU A 182 -0.59 -4.43 5.85
C LEU A 182 -0.58 -3.22 4.90
N VAL A 183 -0.75 -3.42 3.60
CA VAL A 183 -0.73 -2.33 2.61
C VAL A 183 -1.90 -1.39 2.80
N SER A 184 -3.11 -1.93 3.03
CA SER A 184 -4.29 -1.10 3.29
C SER A 184 -4.17 -0.32 4.61
N GLY A 185 -3.53 -0.88 5.64
CA GLY A 185 -3.24 -0.18 6.89
C GLY A 185 -2.23 0.96 6.69
N ILE A 186 -1.13 0.73 5.97
CA ILE A 186 -0.17 1.78 5.57
C ILE A 186 -0.90 2.91 4.82
N ALA A 187 -1.76 2.55 3.85
CA ALA A 187 -2.54 3.53 3.09
C ALA A 187 -3.48 4.35 3.98
N VAL A 188 -4.26 3.70 4.85
CA VAL A 188 -5.17 4.40 5.78
C VAL A 188 -4.40 5.35 6.69
N LEU A 189 -3.29 4.91 7.30
CA LEU A 189 -2.47 5.73 8.18
C LEU A 189 -1.85 6.93 7.44
N SER A 190 -1.37 6.73 6.21
CA SER A 190 -0.79 7.80 5.39
C SER A 190 -1.87 8.80 4.92
N PHE A 191 -2.98 8.31 4.38
CA PHE A 191 -4.07 9.19 3.93
C PHE A 191 -4.77 9.91 5.07
N THR A 192 -4.72 9.41 6.31
CA THR A 192 -5.19 10.15 7.49
C THR A 192 -4.39 11.44 7.69
N ILE A 193 -3.07 11.42 7.49
CA ILE A 193 -2.24 12.62 7.52
C ILE A 193 -2.57 13.52 6.32
N PHE A 194 -2.64 12.94 5.11
CA PHE A 194 -2.85 13.72 3.89
C PHE A 194 -4.19 14.45 3.87
N VAL A 195 -5.27 13.81 4.35
CA VAL A 195 -6.60 14.46 4.47
C VAL A 195 -6.58 15.59 5.50
N ASN A 196 -5.76 15.49 6.54
CA ASN A 196 -5.66 16.53 7.57
C ASN A 196 -4.89 17.77 7.07
N GLU A 197 -3.96 17.57 6.12
CA GLU A 197 -3.14 18.66 5.57
C GLU A 197 -3.74 19.26 4.29
N PHE A 198 -4.58 18.51 3.57
CA PHE A 198 -5.06 18.90 2.25
C PHE A 198 -6.57 18.71 2.11
N ASP A 199 -7.25 19.76 1.71
CA ASP A 199 -8.69 19.77 1.41
C ASP A 199 -8.96 19.15 0.03
N GLY A 200 -8.72 17.83 -0.09
CA GLY A 200 -8.95 17.11 -1.34
C GLY A 200 -10.00 15.99 -1.20
N LEU A 201 -11.16 16.12 -1.87
CA LEU A 201 -12.19 15.07 -1.86
C LEU A 201 -11.65 13.70 -2.30
N GLY A 202 -10.66 13.68 -3.19
CA GLY A 202 -9.99 12.47 -3.63
C GLY A 202 -9.29 11.72 -2.49
N PHE A 203 -8.58 12.43 -1.61
CA PHE A 203 -7.93 11.84 -0.44
C PHE A 203 -8.96 11.30 0.56
N VAL A 204 -10.05 12.04 0.78
CA VAL A 204 -11.16 11.59 1.65
C VAL A 204 -11.80 10.33 1.08
N ALA A 205 -12.04 10.27 -0.23
CA ALA A 205 -12.61 9.09 -0.88
C ALA A 205 -11.69 7.87 -0.76
N ILE A 206 -10.38 8.03 -0.99
CA ILE A 206 -9.39 6.97 -0.82
C ILE A 206 -9.36 6.51 0.66
N LEU A 207 -9.30 7.44 1.61
CA LEU A 207 -9.27 7.13 3.04
C LEU A 207 -10.49 6.31 3.47
N ILE A 208 -11.71 6.75 3.12
CA ILE A 208 -12.96 6.05 3.47
C ILE A 208 -12.96 4.65 2.86
N THR A 209 -12.68 4.55 1.57
CA THR A 209 -12.76 3.28 0.85
C THR A 209 -11.70 2.29 1.33
N CYS A 210 -10.46 2.75 1.54
CA CYS A 210 -9.39 1.92 2.11
C CYS A 210 -9.70 1.50 3.54
N SER A 211 -10.34 2.35 4.36
CA SER A 211 -10.74 2.01 5.73
C SER A 211 -11.80 0.91 5.74
N VAL A 212 -12.81 0.99 4.88
CA VAL A 212 -13.83 -0.06 4.76
C VAL A 212 -13.22 -1.35 4.21
N PHE A 213 -12.32 -1.26 3.21
CA PHE A 213 -11.57 -2.41 2.72
C PHE A 213 -10.72 -3.04 3.83
N LEU A 214 -10.00 -2.24 4.62
CA LEU A 214 -9.22 -2.70 5.75
C LEU A 214 -10.07 -3.50 6.74
N ILE A 215 -11.24 -2.98 7.12
CA ILE A 215 -12.20 -3.66 7.99
C ILE A 215 -12.59 -5.01 7.39
N PHE A 216 -12.98 -5.05 6.10
CA PHE A 216 -13.37 -6.29 5.43
C PHE A 216 -12.21 -7.30 5.35
N ASN A 217 -11.04 -6.85 4.91
CA ASN A 217 -9.87 -7.69 4.70
C ASN A 217 -9.38 -8.34 6.02
N VAL A 218 -9.26 -7.52 7.08
CA VAL A 218 -8.76 -7.96 8.40
C VAL A 218 -9.74 -8.94 9.06
N ILE A 219 -11.05 -8.67 9.03
CA ILE A 219 -12.05 -9.48 9.73
C ILE A 219 -12.37 -10.75 8.95
N SER A 220 -12.60 -10.65 7.64
CA SER A 220 -13.04 -11.79 6.84
C SER A 220 -11.91 -12.63 6.25
N GLY A 221 -10.81 -12.00 5.83
CA GLY A 221 -9.72 -12.63 5.08
C GLY A 221 -10.14 -13.19 3.71
N ARG A 222 -11.31 -12.79 3.17
CA ARG A 222 -11.89 -13.34 1.92
C ARG A 222 -11.69 -12.46 0.70
N LEU A 223 -11.22 -11.23 0.89
CA LEU A 223 -10.96 -10.29 -0.17
C LEU A 223 -9.54 -9.75 -0.01
N PHE A 224 -8.68 -10.07 -0.95
CA PHE A 224 -7.32 -9.55 -1.03
C PHE A 224 -7.28 -8.31 -1.92
N LEU A 225 -6.33 -7.45 -1.67
CA LEU A 225 -6.15 -6.22 -2.43
C LEU A 225 -5.88 -6.50 -3.92
N GLY A 226 -5.07 -7.52 -4.19
CA GLY A 226 -4.66 -7.92 -5.53
C GLY A 226 -3.66 -6.96 -6.18
N ASP A 227 -3.26 -7.28 -7.41
CA ASP A 227 -2.31 -6.43 -8.16
C ASP A 227 -2.92 -5.07 -8.51
N ALA A 228 -4.25 -5.02 -8.80
CA ALA A 228 -4.96 -3.77 -9.05
C ALA A 228 -4.87 -2.81 -7.85
N GLY A 229 -5.14 -3.31 -6.67
CA GLY A 229 -5.13 -2.49 -5.46
C GLY A 229 -3.73 -2.13 -4.99
N SER A 230 -2.79 -3.07 -4.99
CA SER A 230 -1.40 -2.80 -4.57
C SER A 230 -0.70 -1.81 -5.49
N TYR A 231 -0.90 -1.90 -6.82
CA TYR A 231 -0.35 -0.91 -7.77
C TYR A 231 -1.09 0.43 -7.67
N GLY A 232 -2.43 0.42 -7.55
CA GLY A 232 -3.22 1.64 -7.43
C GLY A 232 -2.91 2.42 -6.15
N LEU A 233 -2.92 1.77 -5.00
CA LEU A 233 -2.57 2.41 -3.73
C LEU A 233 -1.09 2.79 -3.69
N GLY A 234 -0.20 1.92 -4.20
CA GLY A 234 1.22 2.24 -4.31
C GLY A 234 1.46 3.49 -5.16
N ALA A 235 0.81 3.59 -6.33
CA ALA A 235 0.90 4.77 -7.19
C ALA A 235 0.29 6.02 -6.53
N SER A 236 -0.84 5.88 -5.81
CA SER A 236 -1.45 7.01 -5.09
C SER A 236 -0.54 7.53 -3.98
N LEU A 237 0.03 6.64 -3.16
CA LEU A 237 1.00 7.01 -2.11
C LEU A 237 2.25 7.66 -2.69
N LEU A 238 2.78 7.10 -3.78
CA LEU A 238 3.97 7.62 -4.45
C LEU A 238 3.72 9.01 -5.06
N MET A 239 2.66 9.16 -5.86
CA MET A 239 2.35 10.43 -6.52
C MET A 239 2.10 11.53 -5.49
N THR A 240 1.30 11.23 -4.45
CA THR A 240 1.11 12.18 -3.35
C THR A 240 2.44 12.55 -2.70
N SER A 241 3.32 11.59 -2.45
CA SER A 241 4.64 11.83 -1.86
C SER A 241 5.55 12.70 -2.74
N LEU A 242 5.58 12.44 -4.05
CA LEU A 242 6.37 13.26 -4.99
C LEU A 242 5.88 14.69 -5.04
N VAL A 243 4.55 14.88 -5.07
CA VAL A 243 3.94 16.22 -5.04
C VAL A 243 4.26 16.94 -3.75
N LEU A 244 4.06 16.32 -2.59
CA LEU A 244 4.36 16.92 -1.30
C LEU A 244 5.83 17.34 -1.17
N TYR A 245 6.70 16.52 -1.74
CA TYR A 245 8.13 16.82 -1.75
C TYR A 245 8.46 17.98 -2.69
N SER A 246 7.93 17.99 -3.93
CA SER A 246 8.19 19.05 -4.92
C SER A 246 7.66 20.41 -4.48
N GLU A 247 6.53 20.44 -3.76
CA GLU A 247 5.94 21.65 -3.17
C GLU A 247 6.62 22.07 -1.84
N GLY A 248 7.64 21.33 -1.38
CA GLY A 248 8.34 21.62 -0.12
C GLY A 248 7.49 21.41 1.15
N MET A 249 6.38 20.70 1.05
CA MET A 249 5.44 20.48 2.14
C MET A 249 5.83 19.31 3.05
N ALA A 250 6.65 18.38 2.54
CA ALA A 250 7.18 17.26 3.31
C ALA A 250 8.64 16.99 2.99
N SER A 251 9.44 16.67 3.99
CA SER A 251 10.83 16.23 3.81
C SER A 251 10.88 14.79 3.30
N LEU A 252 11.96 14.45 2.58
CA LEU A 252 12.21 13.05 2.21
C LEU A 252 12.28 12.14 3.45
N SER A 253 12.84 12.65 4.56
CA SER A 253 12.94 11.90 5.84
C SER A 253 11.58 11.52 6.39
N PHE A 254 10.60 12.44 6.32
CA PHE A 254 9.22 12.18 6.71
C PHE A 254 8.58 11.11 5.83
N LEU A 255 8.69 11.26 4.51
CA LEU A 255 8.11 10.32 3.54
C LEU A 255 8.78 8.95 3.62
N ALA A 256 10.10 8.90 3.81
CA ALA A 256 10.84 7.65 4.01
C ALA A 256 10.40 6.93 5.29
N ALA A 257 10.19 7.65 6.40
CA ALA A 257 9.67 7.08 7.64
C ALA A 257 8.22 6.60 7.47
N LEU A 258 7.35 7.39 6.81
CA LEU A 258 5.95 7.06 6.58
C LEU A 258 5.77 5.78 5.75
N LEU A 259 6.60 5.60 4.72
CA LEU A 259 6.53 4.50 3.76
C LEU A 259 7.69 3.51 3.94
N SER A 260 8.26 3.43 5.14
CA SER A 260 9.49 2.67 5.42
C SER A 260 9.36 1.18 5.13
N TYR A 261 8.27 0.54 5.56
CA TYR A 261 8.15 -0.92 5.48
C TYR A 261 8.28 -1.48 4.06
N PRO A 262 7.50 -1.05 3.06
CA PRO A 262 7.65 -1.56 1.70
C PRO A 262 9.06 -1.39 1.16
N CYS A 263 9.66 -0.20 1.36
CA CYS A 263 11.00 0.11 0.88
C CYS A 263 12.07 -0.76 1.54
N VAL A 264 12.04 -0.90 2.86
CA VAL A 264 13.04 -1.67 3.62
C VAL A 264 12.94 -3.15 3.30
N ASP A 265 11.71 -3.73 3.27
CA ASP A 265 11.51 -5.14 2.95
C ASP A 265 11.96 -5.47 1.51
N PHE A 266 11.70 -4.57 0.56
CA PHE A 266 12.15 -4.68 -0.82
C PHE A 266 13.69 -4.64 -0.93
N LEU A 267 14.34 -3.66 -0.31
CA LEU A 267 15.80 -3.53 -0.32
C LEU A 267 16.48 -4.73 0.35
N VAL A 268 16.00 -5.15 1.51
CA VAL A 268 16.52 -6.35 2.20
C VAL A 268 16.35 -7.59 1.33
N THR A 269 15.24 -7.70 0.59
CA THR A 269 15.01 -8.82 -0.32
C THR A 269 15.98 -8.80 -1.50
N ILE A 270 16.23 -7.63 -2.12
CA ILE A 270 17.20 -7.49 -3.20
C ILE A 270 18.60 -7.87 -2.71
N VAL A 271 19.07 -7.27 -1.60
CA VAL A 271 20.39 -7.56 -1.03
C VAL A 271 20.52 -9.06 -0.72
N ARG A 272 19.53 -9.66 -0.10
CA ARG A 272 19.52 -11.09 0.22
C ARG A 272 19.62 -11.96 -1.04
N ARG A 273 18.91 -11.62 -2.12
CA ARG A 273 18.94 -12.36 -3.39
C ARG A 273 20.32 -12.20 -4.08
N LEU A 274 20.88 -11.01 -4.11
CA LEU A 274 22.21 -10.74 -4.65
C LEU A 274 23.29 -11.54 -3.90
N VAL A 275 23.28 -11.51 -2.56
CA VAL A 275 24.23 -12.28 -1.73
C VAL A 275 24.12 -13.78 -1.95
N LYS A 276 22.91 -14.29 -2.22
CA LYS A 276 22.67 -15.72 -2.50
C LYS A 276 22.87 -16.12 -3.96
N GLY A 277 23.15 -15.19 -4.86
CA GLY A 277 23.23 -15.45 -6.30
C GLY A 277 21.91 -15.92 -6.93
N THR A 278 20.75 -15.55 -6.32
CA THR A 278 19.44 -15.93 -6.84
C THR A 278 18.85 -14.80 -7.70
N PRO A 279 18.07 -15.11 -8.77
CA PRO A 279 17.47 -14.09 -9.61
C PRO A 279 16.60 -13.11 -8.81
N ILE A 280 16.78 -11.81 -9.04
CA ILE A 280 16.08 -10.74 -8.30
C ILE A 280 14.55 -10.85 -8.45
N MET A 281 14.05 -11.26 -9.61
CA MET A 281 12.60 -11.35 -9.91
C MET A 281 11.98 -12.68 -9.47
N ARG A 282 12.74 -13.60 -8.88
CA ARG A 282 12.18 -14.89 -8.42
C ARG A 282 11.31 -14.67 -7.19
N PRO A 283 10.03 -15.08 -7.19
CA PRO A 283 9.18 -15.03 -6.00
C PRO A 283 9.78 -15.88 -4.85
N ASP A 284 9.67 -15.38 -3.64
CA ASP A 284 9.99 -16.15 -2.42
C ASP A 284 9.11 -15.75 -1.24
N ASN A 285 9.09 -16.55 -0.19
CA ASN A 285 8.30 -16.33 1.02
C ASN A 285 9.15 -15.83 2.21
N ASN A 286 10.33 -15.24 1.95
CA ASN A 286 11.26 -14.79 2.99
C ASN A 286 11.10 -13.30 3.33
N HIS A 287 9.88 -12.77 3.29
CA HIS A 287 9.54 -11.42 3.72
C HIS A 287 9.27 -11.35 5.21
N LEU A 288 9.48 -10.17 5.84
CA LEU A 288 9.26 -10.03 7.27
C LEU A 288 7.83 -10.42 7.69
N HIS A 289 6.80 -10.02 6.92
CA HIS A 289 5.41 -10.34 7.24
C HIS A 289 5.14 -11.86 7.30
N ASN A 290 5.82 -12.67 6.47
CA ASN A 290 5.71 -14.12 6.52
C ASN A 290 6.34 -14.70 7.80
N HIS A 291 7.50 -14.17 8.22
CA HIS A 291 8.15 -14.60 9.46
C HIS A 291 7.34 -14.21 10.70
N VAL A 292 6.82 -12.99 10.74
CA VAL A 292 5.94 -12.49 11.81
C VAL A 292 4.65 -13.31 11.86
N HIS A 293 4.05 -13.64 10.70
CA HIS A 293 2.90 -14.54 10.65
C HIS A 293 3.20 -15.89 11.27
N HIS A 294 4.31 -16.52 10.94
CA HIS A 294 4.72 -17.80 11.54
C HIS A 294 4.90 -17.71 13.05
N TRP A 295 5.40 -16.57 13.55
CA TRP A 295 5.53 -16.32 14.98
C TRP A 295 4.16 -16.18 15.65
N TYR A 296 3.24 -15.39 15.07
CA TYR A 296 1.87 -15.24 15.58
C TYR A 296 1.05 -16.54 15.51
N ARG A 297 1.37 -17.46 14.59
CA ARG A 297 0.74 -18.80 14.55
C ARG A 297 1.00 -19.65 15.80
N LYS A 298 2.04 -19.34 16.56
CA LYS A 298 2.31 -20.00 17.87
C LYS A 298 1.37 -19.49 18.96
N VAL A 299 0.86 -18.26 18.81
CA VAL A 299 -0.03 -17.60 19.78
C VAL A 299 -1.50 -17.78 19.37
N PHE A 300 -1.82 -17.55 18.10
CA PHE A 300 -3.18 -17.59 17.58
C PHE A 300 -3.47 -18.91 16.87
N LYS A 301 -4.53 -19.62 17.29
CA LYS A 301 -4.99 -20.85 16.60
C LYS A 301 -5.52 -20.56 15.19
N SER A 302 -6.20 -19.43 14.99
CA SER A 302 -6.74 -19.01 13.69
C SER A 302 -5.64 -18.40 12.81
N LYS A 303 -5.45 -18.95 11.59
CA LYS A 303 -4.52 -18.39 10.60
C LYS A 303 -4.92 -16.97 10.18
N ASN A 304 -6.23 -16.71 10.00
CA ASN A 304 -6.72 -15.40 9.62
C ASN A 304 -6.36 -14.36 10.69
N ILE A 305 -6.58 -14.65 11.97
CA ILE A 305 -6.21 -13.74 13.06
C ILE A 305 -4.69 -13.53 13.09
N ALA A 306 -3.88 -14.59 12.95
CA ALA A 306 -2.44 -14.47 12.90
C ALA A 306 -1.97 -13.63 11.70
N ASN A 307 -2.60 -13.78 10.53
CA ASN A 307 -2.31 -13.00 9.34
C ASN A 307 -2.65 -11.53 9.54
N SER A 308 -3.85 -11.23 10.00
CA SER A 308 -4.30 -9.86 10.27
C SER A 308 -3.49 -9.17 11.37
N ALA A 309 -3.15 -9.90 12.45
CA ALA A 309 -2.26 -9.38 13.50
C ALA A 309 -0.87 -9.03 12.94
N SER A 310 -0.34 -9.85 12.00
CA SER A 310 0.95 -9.60 11.36
C SER A 310 0.93 -8.31 10.54
N GLY A 311 -0.06 -8.17 9.66
CA GLY A 311 -0.17 -6.97 8.81
C GLY A 311 -0.38 -5.71 9.64
N LEU A 312 -1.32 -5.73 10.58
CA LEU A 312 -1.64 -4.57 11.42
C LEU A 312 -0.47 -4.18 12.34
N SER A 313 0.23 -5.13 12.96
CA SER A 313 1.38 -4.81 13.82
C SER A 313 2.53 -4.17 13.04
N ILE A 314 2.79 -4.64 11.82
CA ILE A 314 3.82 -4.05 10.96
C ILE A 314 3.39 -2.65 10.46
N ALA A 315 2.14 -2.47 10.03
CA ALA A 315 1.63 -1.16 9.62
C ALA A 315 1.68 -0.16 10.78
N ALA A 316 1.31 -0.59 11.99
CA ALA A 316 1.39 0.25 13.21
C ALA A 316 2.84 0.61 13.57
N ALA A 317 3.77 -0.34 13.48
CA ALA A 317 5.19 -0.10 13.77
C ALA A 317 5.89 0.78 12.72
N SER A 318 5.40 0.81 11.47
CA SER A 318 5.90 1.70 10.40
C SER A 318 5.11 3.00 10.36
N SER A 319 4.12 3.11 9.48
CA SER A 319 3.33 4.33 9.26
C SER A 319 2.58 4.80 10.52
N GLY A 320 2.16 3.87 11.41
CA GLY A 320 1.50 4.23 12.66
C GLY A 320 2.39 5.01 13.63
N THR A 321 3.68 4.72 13.70
CA THR A 321 4.65 5.49 14.50
C THR A 321 4.75 6.93 13.97
N VAL A 322 4.74 7.11 12.65
CA VAL A 322 4.80 8.45 12.03
C VAL A 322 3.50 9.21 12.26
N LEU A 323 2.34 8.55 12.12
CA LEU A 323 1.04 9.15 12.43
C LEU A 323 0.96 9.61 13.89
N PHE A 324 1.43 8.77 14.82
CA PHE A 324 1.50 9.13 16.24
C PHE A 324 2.41 10.35 16.47
N GLY A 325 3.62 10.34 15.92
CA GLY A 325 4.55 11.45 16.05
C GLY A 325 4.06 12.75 15.41
N TYR A 326 3.32 12.65 14.29
CA TYR A 326 2.67 13.77 13.63
C TYR A 326 1.62 14.43 14.56
N TYR A 327 0.68 13.66 15.11
CA TYR A 327 -0.32 14.19 16.05
C TYR A 327 0.24 14.60 17.41
N ALA A 328 1.32 13.97 17.82
CA ALA A 328 2.05 14.36 19.03
C ALA A 328 2.96 15.59 18.82
N ASN A 329 2.96 16.18 17.61
CA ASN A 329 3.76 17.33 17.23
C ASN A 329 5.27 17.16 17.52
N TRP A 330 5.83 15.96 17.24
CA TRP A 330 7.26 15.75 17.41
C TRP A 330 8.08 16.72 16.56
N TRP A 331 7.75 16.78 15.27
CA TRP A 331 8.37 17.70 14.31
C TRP A 331 7.39 18.00 13.16
N PRO A 332 7.50 19.16 12.49
CA PRO A 332 6.76 19.42 11.26
C PRO A 332 7.15 18.41 10.16
N MET A 333 6.27 18.17 9.20
CA MET A 333 6.53 17.23 8.09
C MET A 333 7.78 17.60 7.26
N THR A 334 8.12 18.88 7.23
CA THR A 334 9.30 19.41 6.52
C THR A 334 10.62 19.13 7.25
N SER A 335 10.58 18.67 8.52
CA SER A 335 11.78 18.44 9.32
C SER A 335 12.58 17.24 8.85
N HIS A 336 13.90 17.41 8.77
CA HIS A 336 14.83 16.30 8.52
C HIS A 336 14.98 15.34 9.73
N GLN A 337 14.50 15.72 10.89
CA GLN A 337 14.62 14.90 12.12
C GLN A 337 13.83 13.58 12.04
N TRP A 338 12.85 13.47 11.15
CA TRP A 338 12.16 12.21 10.87
C TRP A 338 13.09 11.08 10.41
N ILE A 339 14.32 11.39 10.03
CA ILE A 339 15.35 10.40 9.70
C ILE A 339 15.65 9.45 10.86
N TRP A 340 15.51 9.94 12.10
CA TRP A 340 15.73 9.11 13.29
C TRP A 340 14.60 8.07 13.47
N VAL A 341 13.38 8.44 13.12
CA VAL A 341 12.25 7.50 13.09
C VAL A 341 12.50 6.45 12.01
N PHE A 342 12.92 6.86 10.81
CA PHE A 342 13.25 5.93 9.73
C PHE A 342 14.35 4.93 10.14
N PHE A 343 15.46 5.39 10.72
CA PHE A 343 16.51 4.48 11.16
C PHE A 343 16.07 3.57 12.31
N SER A 344 15.25 4.06 13.23
CA SER A 344 14.70 3.21 14.29
C SER A 344 13.79 2.11 13.72
N GLN A 345 12.98 2.43 12.71
CA GLN A 345 12.16 1.46 11.99
C GLN A 345 13.01 0.43 11.23
N CYS A 346 14.11 0.86 10.57
CA CYS A 346 15.07 -0.05 9.95
C CYS A 346 15.70 -1.00 10.97
N GLY A 347 16.11 -0.47 12.11
CA GLY A 347 16.65 -1.27 13.23
C GLY A 347 15.63 -2.29 13.75
N LEU A 348 14.40 -1.83 14.00
CA LEU A 348 13.30 -2.71 14.44
C LEU A 348 12.99 -3.79 13.40
N TYR A 349 12.98 -3.45 12.12
CA TYR A 349 12.82 -4.41 11.02
C TYR A 349 13.90 -5.49 11.08
N LEU A 350 15.18 -5.11 11.13
CA LEU A 350 16.29 -6.05 11.12
C LEU A 350 16.30 -6.96 12.36
N VAL A 351 16.04 -6.40 13.54
CA VAL A 351 15.95 -7.16 14.80
C VAL A 351 14.80 -8.16 14.74
N THR A 352 13.61 -7.71 14.31
CA THR A 352 12.42 -8.56 14.22
C THR A 352 12.62 -9.65 13.16
N TYR A 353 13.20 -9.30 12.00
CA TYR A 353 13.51 -10.26 10.93
C TYR A 353 14.47 -11.35 11.41
N TYR A 354 15.56 -10.96 12.06
CA TYR A 354 16.55 -11.92 12.58
C TYR A 354 15.96 -12.84 13.64
N PHE A 355 15.21 -12.27 14.58
CA PHE A 355 14.60 -13.02 15.69
C PHE A 355 13.53 -13.99 15.19
N THR A 356 12.59 -13.53 14.35
CA THR A 356 11.49 -14.35 13.84
C THR A 356 11.96 -15.42 12.85
N ARG A 357 13.00 -15.13 12.05
CA ARG A 357 13.62 -16.10 11.15
C ARG A 357 14.23 -17.29 11.89
N ARG A 358 14.87 -17.07 13.03
CA ARG A 358 15.44 -18.17 13.87
C ARG A 358 14.37 -19.09 14.43
N THR A 359 13.19 -18.54 14.70
CA THR A 359 12.08 -19.27 15.31
C THR A 359 11.14 -19.89 14.28
N SER A 360 11.25 -19.54 12.99
CA SER A 360 10.40 -20.08 11.94
C SER A 360 11.01 -21.33 11.31
N SER A 361 10.22 -22.39 11.15
CA SER A 361 10.59 -23.64 10.46
C SER A 361 10.74 -23.48 8.94
N VAL A 362 10.55 -22.28 8.40
CA VAL A 362 10.64 -21.95 6.96
C VAL A 362 12.04 -22.22 6.37
N ASN A 363 13.06 -22.36 7.20
CA ASN A 363 14.42 -22.70 6.75
C ASN A 363 14.68 -24.21 6.56
N LYS A 364 13.68 -25.07 6.68
CA LYS A 364 13.84 -26.55 6.57
C LYS A 364 13.20 -27.18 5.33
N SER A 365 12.75 -26.37 4.37
CA SER A 365 12.25 -26.89 3.08
C SER A 365 12.96 -26.24 1.89
#